data_16f5a6a0b2725bd0aef0f2429e2dbdec
#
_entry.id   16f5a6a0b2725bd0aef0f2429e2dbdec
#
_cell.length_a   1.000
_cell.length_b   1.000
_cell.length_c   1.000
_cell.angle_alpha   90.00
_cell.angle_beta   90.00
_cell.angle_gamma   90.00
#
_symmetry.space_group_name_H-M   'P 1'
#
loop_
_entity.id
_entity.type
_entity.pdbx_description
1 polymer ?
#
loop_
_entity_poly.entity_id
_entity_poly.type
_entity_poly.pdbx_seq_one_letter_code
_entity_poly.pdbx_strand_id
1 'polypeptide(L)'
;MADKSPKTIATINFKGGVGKTTVTWCLGDVLSSTSNMRGLMFDLDAQMSLTQAIALNEDTGFLEDRFAKWYKTAIERRKTIFDALDAFTKPAQHFDFGVGFDFVYKITDTFHFVPSVEDLYWLELDVFDREGVRDFIRRLLGKITNSKQLPSYDFVLFDCPPSFTLLSYSVLSCCDLVLIPVNPDFFASKGVALILNSLRMRIEPHPLPKIGIFMNKAKTWGNTPTKEVQFYMREVQRVCDEAAQKRAIDATFFKSYIRERVGIKRAITGGGVPAEVVGDFQNLWRECVQFLG
;
A
#
# COMPACT_ATOMS: atom_id res chain seq x y z
N MET A 1 18.53 2.42 22.16
CA MET A 1 17.41 1.70 21.52
C MET A 1 17.76 1.64 20.05
N ALA A 2 17.84 0.47 19.45
CA ALA A 2 18.13 0.35 18.03
C ALA A 2 17.02 1.10 17.26
N ASP A 3 17.43 2.01 16.39
CA ASP A 3 16.56 2.78 15.51
C ASP A 3 15.90 1.79 14.55
N LYS A 4 14.71 1.33 14.91
CA LYS A 4 14.01 0.30 14.13
C LYS A 4 13.25 1.00 13.03
N SER A 5 13.83 1.05 11.84
CA SER A 5 13.14 1.55 10.66
C SER A 5 11.79 0.85 10.48
N PRO A 6 10.73 1.56 10.08
CA PRO A 6 9.42 0.96 9.82
C PRO A 6 9.52 -0.08 8.71
N LYS A 7 8.71 -1.14 8.78
CA LYS A 7 8.53 -2.06 7.64
C LYS A 7 7.70 -1.37 6.57
N THR A 8 8.23 -1.29 5.36
CA THR A 8 7.59 -0.58 4.23
C THR A 8 6.99 -1.59 3.25
N ILE A 9 5.68 -1.48 3.02
CA ILE A 9 4.93 -2.46 2.23
C ILE A 9 4.09 -1.77 1.17
N ALA A 10 4.27 -2.17 -0.09
CA ALA A 10 3.48 -1.69 -1.23
C ALA A 10 2.46 -2.73 -1.66
N THR A 11 1.20 -2.36 -1.78
CA THR A 11 0.16 -3.23 -2.34
C THR A 11 -0.06 -2.88 -3.80
N ILE A 12 0.25 -3.82 -4.71
CA ILE A 12 0.12 -3.61 -6.15
C ILE A 12 -0.63 -4.76 -6.82
N ASN A 13 -1.33 -4.45 -7.89
CA ASN A 13 -1.79 -5.39 -8.93
C ASN A 13 -2.31 -4.59 -10.13
N PHE A 14 -1.97 -4.99 -11.36
CA PHE A 14 -2.42 -4.30 -12.58
C PHE A 14 -3.89 -4.55 -12.90
N LYS A 15 -4.48 -5.58 -12.31
CA LYS A 15 -5.91 -5.86 -12.45
C LYS A 15 -6.72 -4.99 -11.50
N GLY A 16 -7.73 -4.29 -12.04
CA GLY A 16 -8.71 -3.58 -11.24
C GLY A 16 -9.58 -4.53 -10.41
N GLY A 17 -10.08 -4.07 -9.26
CA GLY A 17 -11.04 -4.83 -8.46
C GLY A 17 -10.49 -6.02 -7.67
N VAL A 18 -9.19 -6.24 -7.64
CA VAL A 18 -8.58 -7.32 -6.81
C VAL A 18 -8.55 -7.02 -5.33
N GLY A 19 -8.86 -5.76 -4.94
CA GLY A 19 -8.96 -5.35 -3.55
C GLY A 19 -7.67 -4.78 -2.96
N LYS A 20 -6.78 -4.17 -3.76
CA LYS A 20 -5.58 -3.48 -3.27
C LYS A 20 -5.90 -2.52 -2.12
N THR A 21 -6.68 -1.49 -2.42
CA THR A 21 -7.13 -0.46 -1.47
C THR A 21 -7.75 -1.05 -0.21
N THR A 22 -8.67 -2.01 -0.38
CA THR A 22 -9.35 -2.68 0.74
C THR A 22 -8.36 -3.45 1.61
N VAL A 23 -7.42 -4.16 1.01
CA VAL A 23 -6.38 -4.92 1.76
C VAL A 23 -5.46 -3.96 2.50
N THR A 24 -4.99 -2.91 1.83
CA THR A 24 -4.09 -1.90 2.45
C THR A 24 -4.75 -1.26 3.66
N TRP A 25 -6.01 -0.82 3.52
CA TRP A 25 -6.77 -0.25 4.63
C TRP A 25 -6.96 -1.25 5.77
N CYS A 26 -7.53 -2.43 5.48
CA CYS A 26 -7.85 -3.41 6.51
C CYS A 26 -6.60 -3.91 7.24
N LEU A 27 -5.47 -4.06 6.54
CA LEU A 27 -4.21 -4.42 7.18
C LEU A 27 -3.76 -3.32 8.15
N GLY A 28 -3.77 -2.06 7.72
CA GLY A 28 -3.42 -0.92 8.56
C GLY A 28 -4.33 -0.77 9.79
N ASP A 29 -5.64 -0.87 9.58
CA ASP A 29 -6.63 -0.79 10.65
C ASP A 29 -6.45 -1.93 11.68
N VAL A 30 -6.32 -3.17 11.24
CA VAL A 30 -6.10 -4.32 12.15
C VAL A 30 -4.81 -4.18 12.94
N LEU A 31 -3.71 -3.76 12.31
CA LEU A 31 -2.42 -3.60 13.00
C LEU A 31 -2.47 -2.48 14.04
N SER A 32 -3.12 -1.38 13.72
CA SER A 32 -3.20 -0.23 14.62
C SER A 32 -4.20 -0.44 15.75
N SER A 33 -5.37 -1.03 15.46
CA SER A 33 -6.45 -1.20 16.44
C SER A 33 -6.26 -2.43 17.34
N THR A 34 -5.75 -3.54 16.82
CA THR A 34 -5.66 -4.80 17.58
C THR A 34 -4.24 -5.11 18.10
N SER A 35 -3.20 -4.60 17.42
CA SER A 35 -1.79 -4.86 17.78
C SER A 35 -1.09 -3.65 18.35
N ASN A 36 -1.80 -2.51 18.50
CA ASN A 36 -1.28 -1.23 18.99
C ASN A 36 0.02 -0.78 18.27
N MET A 37 0.16 -1.16 16.99
CA MET A 37 1.28 -0.75 16.16
C MET A 37 1.00 0.63 15.57
N ARG A 38 2.05 1.46 15.46
CA ARG A 38 1.94 2.76 14.80
C ARG A 38 2.16 2.63 13.32
N GLY A 39 1.17 3.05 12.53
CA GLY A 39 1.17 2.94 11.08
C GLY A 39 1.04 4.28 10.37
N LEU A 40 1.68 4.37 9.21
CA LEU A 40 1.46 5.42 8.23
C LEU A 40 1.01 4.78 6.93
N MET A 41 -0.04 5.32 6.31
CA MET A 41 -0.57 4.84 5.06
C MET A 41 -0.61 5.95 4.01
N PHE A 42 -0.23 5.60 2.78
CA PHE A 42 -0.27 6.50 1.63
C PHE A 42 -1.29 6.01 0.62
N ASP A 43 -2.13 6.93 0.13
CA ASP A 43 -2.89 6.74 -1.10
C ASP A 43 -2.10 7.37 -2.26
N LEU A 44 -1.59 6.54 -3.17
CA LEU A 44 -0.79 6.99 -4.32
C LEU A 44 -1.54 6.85 -5.65
N ASP A 45 -2.84 6.52 -5.59
CA ASP A 45 -3.69 6.45 -6.77
C ASP A 45 -4.39 7.80 -7.01
N ALA A 46 -4.15 8.41 -8.16
CA ALA A 46 -4.86 9.64 -8.57
C ALA A 46 -6.38 9.45 -8.68
N GLN A 47 -6.88 8.21 -8.70
CA GLN A 47 -8.32 7.92 -8.56
C GLN A 47 -8.85 8.16 -7.14
N MET A 48 -7.95 8.35 -6.16
CA MET A 48 -8.27 8.69 -4.78
C MET A 48 -9.25 7.72 -4.09
N SER A 49 -9.25 6.44 -4.48
CA SER A 49 -10.23 5.46 -3.98
C SER A 49 -10.16 5.30 -2.47
N LEU A 50 -8.97 5.29 -1.89
CA LEU A 50 -8.77 5.22 -0.45
C LEU A 50 -9.12 6.54 0.25
N THR A 51 -8.69 7.67 -0.32
CA THR A 51 -8.96 9.02 0.17
C THR A 51 -10.46 9.29 0.23
N GLN A 52 -11.17 8.96 -0.85
CA GLN A 52 -12.63 9.12 -0.92
C GLN A 52 -13.35 8.20 0.07
N ALA A 53 -12.89 6.95 0.22
CA ALA A 53 -13.49 6.02 1.15
C ALA A 53 -13.37 6.47 2.62
N ILE A 54 -12.24 7.09 2.99
CA ILE A 54 -12.05 7.68 4.33
C ILE A 54 -12.95 8.92 4.51
N ALA A 55 -13.12 9.73 3.46
CA ALA A 55 -13.98 10.90 3.48
C ALA A 55 -15.47 10.56 3.59
N LEU A 56 -15.88 9.41 3.02
CA LEU A 56 -17.27 8.94 2.98
C LEU A 56 -17.65 8.04 4.16
N ASN A 57 -16.89 8.04 5.23
CA ASN A 57 -17.18 7.22 6.40
C ASN A 57 -18.44 7.70 7.12
N GLU A 58 -19.60 7.17 6.69
CA GLU A 58 -20.94 7.59 7.15
C GLU A 58 -21.22 7.23 8.62
N ASP A 59 -20.60 6.15 9.14
CA ASP A 59 -20.94 5.65 10.49
C ASP A 59 -20.28 6.46 11.61
N THR A 60 -19.25 7.23 11.29
CA THR A 60 -18.56 8.04 12.28
C THR A 60 -18.87 9.53 12.22
N GLY A 61 -19.72 9.99 11.31
CA GLY A 61 -20.19 11.39 11.07
C GLY A 61 -19.24 12.51 11.49
N PHE A 62 -18.52 12.29 12.58
CA PHE A 62 -17.56 13.18 13.19
C PHE A 62 -16.17 13.12 12.50
N LEU A 63 -15.76 11.94 12.01
CA LEU A 63 -14.47 11.77 11.35
C LEU A 63 -14.53 12.34 9.93
N GLU A 64 -15.64 12.17 9.25
CA GLU A 64 -15.92 12.67 7.92
C GLU A 64 -15.80 14.20 7.86
N ASP A 65 -16.52 14.91 8.70
CA ASP A 65 -16.47 16.37 8.79
C ASP A 65 -15.06 16.88 9.13
N ARG A 66 -14.34 16.18 10.01
CA ARG A 66 -13.00 16.54 10.44
C ARG A 66 -11.98 16.32 9.32
N PHE A 67 -12.05 15.18 8.62
CA PHE A 67 -11.18 14.89 7.50
C PHE A 67 -11.47 15.84 6.33
N ALA A 68 -12.72 16.02 5.94
CA ALA A 68 -13.09 16.88 4.82
C ALA A 68 -12.64 18.34 5.04
N LYS A 69 -12.81 18.89 6.23
CA LYS A 69 -12.33 20.23 6.59
C LYS A 69 -10.81 20.34 6.54
N TRP A 70 -10.11 19.33 7.08
CA TRP A 70 -8.66 19.29 7.04
C TRP A 70 -8.16 19.16 5.60
N TYR A 71 -8.74 18.26 4.82
CA TYR A 71 -8.35 18.00 3.42
C TYR A 71 -8.55 19.23 2.53
N LYS A 72 -9.69 19.90 2.66
CA LYS A 72 -9.93 21.18 1.98
C LYS A 72 -8.87 22.21 2.34
N THR A 73 -8.55 22.35 3.63
CA THR A 73 -7.50 23.28 4.10
C THR A 73 -6.12 22.88 3.57
N ALA A 74 -5.79 21.59 3.49
CA ALA A 74 -4.53 21.11 2.95
C ALA A 74 -4.38 21.47 1.46
N ILE A 75 -5.43 21.31 0.67
CA ILE A 75 -5.46 21.72 -0.74
C ILE A 75 -5.29 23.23 -0.88
N GLU A 76 -6.09 24.03 -0.16
CA GLU A 76 -6.05 25.50 -0.22
C GLU A 76 -4.67 26.07 0.17
N ARG A 77 -3.97 25.41 1.11
CA ARG A 77 -2.65 25.83 1.59
C ARG A 77 -1.48 25.21 0.84
N ARG A 78 -1.75 24.43 -0.20
CA ARG A 78 -0.74 23.68 -0.96
C ARG A 78 0.14 22.80 -0.07
N LYS A 79 -0.51 21.98 0.75
CA LYS A 79 0.11 21.06 1.70
C LYS A 79 -0.39 19.63 1.48
N THR A 80 -0.12 19.12 0.29
CA THR A 80 -0.51 17.77 -0.14
C THR A 80 0.70 16.98 -0.57
N ILE A 81 0.54 15.67 -0.84
CA ILE A 81 1.61 14.85 -1.43
C ILE A 81 2.01 15.37 -2.83
N PHE A 82 1.06 15.97 -3.56
CA PHE A 82 1.31 16.64 -4.82
C PHE A 82 2.30 17.80 -4.65
N ASP A 83 2.04 18.69 -3.68
CA ASP A 83 2.90 19.85 -3.44
C ASP A 83 4.30 19.42 -2.97
N ALA A 84 4.40 18.34 -2.20
CA ALA A 84 5.66 17.76 -1.80
C ALA A 84 6.46 17.21 -3.00
N LEU A 85 5.79 16.53 -3.94
CA LEU A 85 6.40 16.02 -5.16
C LEU A 85 6.76 17.16 -6.12
N ASP A 86 5.87 18.15 -6.32
CA ASP A 86 6.14 19.33 -7.15
C ASP A 86 7.36 20.12 -6.63
N ALA A 87 7.45 20.34 -5.32
CA ALA A 87 8.61 20.99 -4.71
C ALA A 87 9.90 20.19 -4.92
N PHE A 88 9.82 18.84 -4.83
CA PHE A 88 10.96 17.95 -5.05
C PHE A 88 11.51 18.01 -6.47
N THR A 89 10.66 18.28 -7.46
CA THR A 89 11.03 18.30 -8.88
C THR A 89 11.66 19.62 -9.34
N LYS A 90 11.65 20.66 -8.51
CA LYS A 90 12.19 21.99 -8.87
C LYS A 90 13.70 22.09 -8.68
N PRO A 91 14.49 22.56 -9.69
CA PRO A 91 15.96 22.41 -9.73
C PRO A 91 16.77 23.19 -8.70
N ALA A 92 16.20 24.14 -7.99
CA ALA A 92 16.98 25.11 -7.22
C ALA A 92 16.73 25.11 -5.71
N GLN A 93 15.93 24.21 -5.20
CA GLN A 93 15.57 24.24 -3.80
C GLN A 93 16.08 22.96 -3.11
N HIS A 94 16.89 23.17 -2.07
CA HIS A 94 17.04 22.12 -1.07
C HIS A 94 15.65 21.66 -0.70
N PHE A 95 15.40 20.37 -0.89
CA PHE A 95 14.13 19.74 -0.57
C PHE A 95 13.89 19.92 0.94
N ASP A 96 13.39 21.07 1.28
CA ASP A 96 12.85 21.36 2.59
C ASP A 96 11.34 21.35 2.44
N PHE A 97 10.68 20.43 3.12
CA PHE A 97 9.23 20.45 3.22
C PHE A 97 8.71 21.76 3.87
N GLY A 98 9.61 22.71 4.18
CA GLY A 98 9.42 24.12 4.58
C GLY A 98 8.36 24.41 5.63
N VAL A 99 7.42 23.55 5.83
CA VAL A 99 6.20 23.73 6.62
C VAL A 99 5.80 22.47 7.37
N GLY A 100 6.73 21.56 7.65
CA GLY A 100 6.42 20.34 8.38
C GLY A 100 5.68 19.29 7.54
N PHE A 101 5.12 18.30 8.21
CA PHE A 101 4.37 17.21 7.58
C PHE A 101 2.86 17.46 7.62
N ASP A 102 2.44 18.67 7.27
CA ASP A 102 1.03 19.09 7.31
C ASP A 102 0.13 18.34 6.32
N PHE A 103 0.74 17.57 5.39
CA PHE A 103 0.04 16.63 4.49
C PHE A 103 -0.26 15.28 5.14
N VAL A 104 0.17 15.05 6.38
CA VAL A 104 -0.11 13.82 7.12
C VAL A 104 -1.34 14.03 8.00
N TYR A 105 -2.42 13.33 7.71
CA TYR A 105 -3.64 13.34 8.50
C TYR A 105 -3.59 12.30 9.63
N LYS A 106 -3.98 12.70 10.82
CA LYS A 106 -4.05 11.81 11.98
C LYS A 106 -5.45 11.20 12.07
N ILE A 107 -5.60 9.95 11.65
CA ILE A 107 -6.86 9.20 11.80
C ILE A 107 -7.09 8.87 13.29
N THR A 108 -6.11 8.21 13.92
CA THR A 108 -6.07 7.91 15.36
C THR A 108 -4.70 8.25 15.93
N ASP A 109 -4.48 8.02 17.22
CA ASP A 109 -3.15 8.24 17.85
C ASP A 109 -2.07 7.29 17.33
N THR A 110 -2.48 6.15 16.76
CA THR A 110 -1.59 5.11 16.24
C THR A 110 -1.64 4.98 14.72
N PHE A 111 -2.60 5.61 14.02
CA PHE A 111 -2.76 5.43 12.59
C PHE A 111 -2.89 6.78 11.86
N HIS A 112 -1.92 7.05 10.99
CA HIS A 112 -1.84 8.28 10.22
C HIS A 112 -1.98 7.98 8.72
N PHE A 113 -2.38 9.00 7.95
CA PHE A 113 -2.73 8.86 6.54
C PHE A 113 -2.22 10.03 5.71
N VAL A 114 -1.68 9.73 4.54
CA VAL A 114 -1.33 10.69 3.50
C VAL A 114 -2.31 10.51 2.34
N PRO A 115 -3.29 11.42 2.17
CA PRO A 115 -4.27 11.33 1.10
C PRO A 115 -3.68 11.66 -0.27
N SER A 116 -4.28 11.09 -1.30
CA SER A 116 -4.03 11.44 -2.70
C SER A 116 -4.78 12.71 -3.11
N VAL A 117 -4.43 13.25 -4.26
CA VAL A 117 -5.13 14.35 -4.94
C VAL A 117 -5.27 14.05 -6.42
N GLU A 118 -6.32 14.58 -7.05
CA GLU A 118 -6.61 14.37 -8.48
C GLU A 118 -5.47 14.87 -9.38
N ASP A 119 -4.87 16.01 -9.05
CA ASP A 119 -3.78 16.63 -9.81
C ASP A 119 -2.51 15.77 -9.87
N LEU A 120 -2.39 14.73 -9.03
CA LEU A 120 -1.25 13.82 -9.01
C LEU A 120 -1.03 13.13 -10.37
N TYR A 121 -2.12 12.86 -11.09
CA TYR A 121 -2.06 12.27 -12.43
C TYR A 121 -1.30 13.16 -13.43
N TRP A 122 -1.60 14.47 -13.43
CA TRP A 122 -0.96 15.41 -14.34
C TRP A 122 0.50 15.67 -14.00
N LEU A 123 0.79 15.76 -12.70
CA LEU A 123 2.16 15.97 -12.25
C LEU A 123 3.06 14.78 -12.62
N GLU A 124 2.58 13.56 -12.49
CA GLU A 124 3.35 12.37 -12.88
C GLU A 124 3.72 12.39 -14.37
N LEU A 125 2.84 12.89 -15.25
CA LEU A 125 3.13 13.05 -16.68
C LEU A 125 4.19 14.12 -16.92
N ASP A 126 4.10 15.25 -16.21
CA ASP A 126 4.99 16.41 -16.40
C ASP A 126 6.43 16.15 -15.91
N VAL A 127 6.60 15.25 -14.95
CA VAL A 127 7.89 15.01 -14.29
C VAL A 127 8.53 13.67 -14.64
N PHE A 128 7.90 12.88 -15.50
CA PHE A 128 8.34 11.50 -15.82
C PHE A 128 9.80 11.39 -16.26
N ASP A 129 10.29 12.38 -17.01
CA ASP A 129 11.67 12.42 -17.53
C ASP A 129 12.65 13.15 -16.60
N ARG A 130 12.22 13.65 -15.45
CA ARG A 130 13.10 14.38 -14.53
C ARG A 130 13.96 13.45 -13.71
N GLU A 131 15.27 13.67 -13.75
CA GLU A 131 16.25 12.92 -12.97
C GLU A 131 16.00 13.09 -11.46
N GLY A 132 16.14 12.01 -10.71
CA GLY A 132 15.99 12.02 -9.24
C GLY A 132 14.57 11.83 -8.71
N VAL A 133 13.52 12.03 -9.51
CA VAL A 133 12.12 11.86 -9.05
C VAL A 133 11.84 10.42 -8.61
N ARG A 134 12.54 9.47 -9.18
CA ARG A 134 12.47 8.05 -8.79
C ARG A 134 12.85 7.81 -7.32
N ASP A 135 13.65 8.69 -6.73
CA ASP A 135 14.05 8.64 -5.32
C ASP A 135 13.14 9.40 -4.37
N PHE A 136 12.05 9.99 -4.87
CA PHE A 136 11.17 10.82 -4.07
C PHE A 136 10.67 10.12 -2.79
N ILE A 137 10.07 8.95 -2.92
CA ILE A 137 9.53 8.20 -1.75
C ILE A 137 10.65 7.81 -0.79
N ARG A 138 11.80 7.37 -1.27
CA ARG A 138 12.96 7.05 -0.43
C ARG A 138 13.38 8.24 0.43
N ARG A 139 13.50 9.43 -0.18
CA ARG A 139 13.87 10.66 0.53
C ARG A 139 12.77 11.13 1.47
N LEU A 140 11.51 11.01 1.06
CA LEU A 140 10.35 11.32 1.89
C LEU A 140 10.33 10.44 3.15
N LEU A 141 10.50 9.13 3.01
CA LEU A 141 10.59 8.20 4.14
C LEU A 141 11.76 8.55 5.06
N GLY A 142 12.94 8.86 4.52
CA GLY A 142 14.09 9.29 5.31
C GLY A 142 13.80 10.55 6.14
N LYS A 143 13.05 11.50 5.59
CA LYS A 143 12.63 12.71 6.35
C LYS A 143 11.57 12.40 7.40
N ILE A 144 10.61 11.53 7.09
CA ILE A 144 9.57 11.08 8.02
C ILE A 144 10.20 10.37 9.22
N THR A 145 11.09 9.42 8.99
CA THR A 145 11.74 8.64 10.05
C THR A 145 12.66 9.49 10.95
N ASN A 146 13.27 10.53 10.40
CA ASN A 146 14.14 11.44 11.16
C ASN A 146 13.38 12.65 11.72
N SER A 147 12.07 12.75 11.54
CA SER A 147 11.28 13.88 12.01
C SER A 147 11.06 13.83 13.51
N LYS A 148 11.15 15.00 14.15
CA LYS A 148 10.69 15.20 15.54
C LYS A 148 9.20 15.58 15.64
N GLN A 149 8.55 15.85 14.51
CA GLN A 149 7.14 16.28 14.43
C GLN A 149 6.19 15.10 14.29
N LEU A 150 6.69 13.97 13.76
CA LEU A 150 5.92 12.74 13.59
C LEU A 150 6.41 11.68 14.60
N PRO A 151 5.52 10.78 15.01
CA PRO A 151 5.94 9.64 15.83
C PRO A 151 6.81 8.68 15.01
N SER A 152 7.57 7.82 15.68
CA SER A 152 8.16 6.67 15.04
C SER A 152 7.05 5.69 14.63
N TYR A 153 7.12 5.18 13.40
CA TYR A 153 6.17 4.21 12.87
C TYR A 153 6.77 2.80 12.91
N ASP A 154 5.93 1.80 13.14
CA ASP A 154 6.29 0.38 13.06
C ASP A 154 6.16 -0.14 11.63
N PHE A 155 5.20 0.42 10.86
CA PHE A 155 4.98 0.08 9.47
C PHE A 155 4.54 1.29 8.63
N VAL A 156 4.82 1.21 7.33
CA VAL A 156 4.32 2.15 6.32
C VAL A 156 3.69 1.34 5.19
N LEU A 157 2.44 1.64 4.84
CA LEU A 157 1.69 0.99 3.77
C LEU A 157 1.48 1.95 2.61
N PHE A 158 1.66 1.45 1.38
CA PHE A 158 1.39 2.19 0.16
C PHE A 158 0.28 1.51 -0.64
N ASP A 159 -0.83 2.21 -0.85
CA ASP A 159 -1.86 1.81 -1.82
C ASP A 159 -1.47 2.36 -3.19
N CYS A 160 -1.04 1.47 -4.08
CA CYS A 160 -0.52 1.83 -5.38
C CYS A 160 -1.60 1.72 -6.47
N PRO A 161 -1.57 2.59 -7.50
CA PRO A 161 -2.47 2.51 -8.63
C PRO A 161 -2.33 1.19 -9.42
N PRO A 162 -3.29 0.85 -10.30
CA PRO A 162 -3.26 -0.37 -11.11
C PRO A 162 -2.30 -0.29 -12.32
N SER A 163 -1.32 0.59 -12.26
CA SER A 163 -0.36 0.84 -13.34
C SER A 163 1.02 1.19 -12.79
N PHE A 164 2.05 1.08 -13.62
CA PHE A 164 3.36 1.63 -13.30
C PHE A 164 3.36 3.14 -13.51
N THR A 165 3.06 3.87 -12.44
CA THR A 165 3.26 5.32 -12.37
C THR A 165 4.65 5.62 -11.81
N LEU A 166 5.05 6.88 -11.87
CA LEU A 166 6.30 7.34 -11.30
C LEU A 166 6.37 7.11 -9.79
N LEU A 167 5.27 7.37 -9.08
CA LEU A 167 5.18 7.12 -7.65
C LEU A 167 5.23 5.63 -7.32
N SER A 168 4.52 4.79 -8.09
CA SER A 168 4.63 3.33 -7.96
C SER A 168 6.07 2.87 -8.12
N TYR A 169 6.77 3.38 -9.16
CA TYR A 169 8.19 3.07 -9.37
C TYR A 169 9.05 3.49 -8.17
N SER A 170 8.84 4.72 -7.68
CA SER A 170 9.59 5.25 -6.54
C SER A 170 9.40 4.40 -5.27
N VAL A 171 8.16 3.94 -5.00
CA VAL A 171 7.88 3.01 -3.89
C VAL A 171 8.57 1.68 -4.09
N LEU A 172 8.39 1.06 -5.26
CA LEU A 172 8.94 -0.26 -5.58
C LEU A 172 10.47 -0.29 -5.56
N SER A 173 11.11 0.87 -5.75
CA SER A 173 12.57 1.00 -5.64
C SER A 173 13.09 1.10 -4.21
N CYS A 174 12.22 1.22 -3.20
CA CYS A 174 12.66 1.43 -1.83
C CYS A 174 11.85 0.71 -0.75
N CYS A 175 10.72 0.08 -1.07
CA CYS A 175 9.95 -0.69 -0.08
C CYS A 175 10.64 -2.02 0.26
N ASP A 176 10.37 -2.55 1.45
CA ASP A 176 10.88 -3.85 1.89
C ASP A 176 10.12 -5.01 1.25
N LEU A 177 8.80 -4.84 1.07
CA LEU A 177 7.89 -5.88 0.60
C LEU A 177 6.87 -5.33 -0.39
N VAL A 178 6.66 -6.05 -1.47
CA VAL A 178 5.51 -5.89 -2.35
C VAL A 178 4.49 -6.97 -2.04
N LEU A 179 3.26 -6.57 -1.71
CA LEU A 179 2.12 -7.47 -1.57
C LEU A 179 1.27 -7.46 -2.85
N ILE A 180 0.98 -8.65 -3.37
CA ILE A 180 0.16 -8.84 -4.56
C ILE A 180 -1.09 -9.63 -4.19
N PRO A 181 -2.23 -8.96 -3.91
CA PRO A 181 -3.51 -9.64 -3.73
C PRO A 181 -4.00 -10.21 -5.05
N VAL A 182 -4.40 -11.49 -5.06
CA VAL A 182 -4.86 -12.19 -6.26
C VAL A 182 -6.23 -12.81 -6.02
N ASN A 183 -7.19 -12.54 -6.90
CA ASN A 183 -8.49 -13.23 -6.83
C ASN A 183 -8.37 -14.64 -7.40
N PRO A 184 -9.12 -15.64 -6.86
CA PRO A 184 -9.14 -16.99 -7.37
C PRO A 184 -9.96 -17.08 -8.68
N ASP A 185 -9.34 -16.70 -9.79
CA ASP A 185 -9.96 -16.73 -11.11
C ASP A 185 -8.99 -17.16 -12.22
N PHE A 186 -9.53 -17.40 -13.41
CA PHE A 186 -8.78 -17.89 -14.57
C PHE A 186 -7.52 -17.07 -14.93
N PHE A 187 -7.50 -15.78 -14.60
CA PHE A 187 -6.38 -14.90 -14.92
C PHE A 187 -5.35 -14.77 -13.79
N ALA A 188 -5.56 -15.46 -12.67
CA ALA A 188 -4.72 -15.32 -11.47
C ALA A 188 -3.22 -15.54 -11.76
N SER A 189 -2.88 -16.73 -12.29
CA SER A 189 -1.48 -17.10 -12.55
C SER A 189 -0.84 -16.25 -13.67
N LYS A 190 -1.60 -15.95 -14.74
CA LYS A 190 -1.12 -15.09 -15.83
C LYS A 190 -0.87 -13.66 -15.37
N GLY A 191 -1.75 -13.12 -14.51
CA GLY A 191 -1.60 -11.79 -13.94
C GLY A 191 -0.34 -11.69 -13.07
N VAL A 192 -0.11 -12.69 -12.20
CA VAL A 192 1.09 -12.75 -11.38
C VAL A 192 2.35 -12.84 -12.25
N ALA A 193 2.38 -13.72 -13.24
CA ALA A 193 3.54 -13.85 -14.15
C ALA A 193 3.85 -12.52 -14.87
N LEU A 194 2.81 -11.79 -15.32
CA LEU A 194 2.97 -10.48 -15.95
C LEU A 194 3.59 -9.46 -14.98
N ILE A 195 3.08 -9.39 -13.74
CA ILE A 195 3.60 -8.46 -12.73
C ILE A 195 5.08 -8.78 -12.42
N LEU A 196 5.40 -10.05 -12.14
CA LEU A 196 6.78 -10.47 -11.83
C LEU A 196 7.75 -10.14 -12.98
N ASN A 197 7.36 -10.41 -14.21
CA ASN A 197 8.17 -10.05 -15.38
C ASN A 197 8.34 -8.53 -15.51
N SER A 198 7.29 -7.75 -15.28
CA SER A 198 7.34 -6.30 -15.36
C SER A 198 8.23 -5.69 -14.29
N LEU A 199 8.14 -6.19 -13.06
CA LEU A 199 9.02 -5.76 -11.96
C LEU A 199 10.49 -6.02 -12.31
N ARG A 200 10.81 -7.23 -12.77
CA ARG A 200 12.17 -7.60 -13.17
C ARG A 200 12.73 -6.71 -14.26
N MET A 201 11.90 -6.34 -15.25
CA MET A 201 12.37 -5.57 -16.43
C MET A 201 12.44 -4.06 -16.17
N ARG A 202 11.75 -3.56 -15.15
CA ARG A 202 11.57 -2.12 -14.96
C ARG A 202 12.25 -1.55 -13.74
N ILE A 203 12.55 -2.36 -12.73
CA ILE A 203 13.11 -1.91 -11.46
C ILE A 203 14.59 -2.31 -11.35
N GLU A 204 15.39 -1.92 -12.34
CA GLU A 204 16.85 -2.04 -12.30
C GLU A 204 17.49 -0.65 -12.16
N PRO A 205 18.67 -0.50 -11.52
CA PRO A 205 19.59 -1.53 -11.01
C PRO A 205 19.46 -1.82 -9.50
N HIS A 206 18.43 -1.35 -8.80
CA HIS A 206 18.28 -1.57 -7.37
C HIS A 206 17.90 -3.02 -7.08
N PRO A 207 18.27 -3.59 -5.91
CA PRO A 207 17.73 -4.88 -5.52
C PRO A 207 16.20 -4.79 -5.47
N LEU A 208 15.52 -5.74 -6.11
CA LEU A 208 14.08 -5.84 -6.06
C LEU A 208 13.63 -6.06 -4.61
N PRO A 209 12.51 -5.46 -4.19
CA PRO A 209 11.90 -5.78 -2.91
C PRO A 209 11.50 -7.25 -2.88
N LYS A 210 11.35 -7.81 -1.67
CA LYS A 210 10.71 -9.11 -1.52
C LYS A 210 9.27 -9.05 -2.00
N ILE A 211 8.77 -10.13 -2.61
CA ILE A 211 7.42 -10.15 -3.19
C ILE A 211 6.59 -11.25 -2.54
N GLY A 212 5.56 -10.85 -1.80
CA GLY A 212 4.56 -11.73 -1.22
C GLY A 212 3.28 -11.74 -2.05
N ILE A 213 2.88 -12.90 -2.56
CA ILE A 213 1.64 -13.09 -3.30
C ILE A 213 0.67 -13.87 -2.43
N PHE A 214 -0.57 -13.45 -2.33
CA PHE A 214 -1.58 -14.15 -1.53
C PHE A 214 -2.96 -14.15 -2.19
N MET A 215 -3.78 -15.14 -1.80
CA MET A 215 -5.14 -15.23 -2.31
C MET A 215 -6.06 -14.28 -1.56
N ASN A 216 -6.71 -13.37 -2.30
CA ASN A 216 -7.73 -12.47 -1.78
C ASN A 216 -9.12 -12.91 -2.26
N LYS A 217 -10.18 -12.56 -1.54
CA LYS A 217 -11.57 -12.94 -1.82
C LYS A 217 -11.73 -14.47 -1.96
N ALA A 218 -11.03 -15.21 -1.11
CA ALA A 218 -11.09 -16.66 -1.10
C ALA A 218 -12.45 -17.15 -0.59
N LYS A 219 -13.20 -17.88 -1.41
CA LYS A 219 -14.40 -18.59 -0.98
C LYS A 219 -14.01 -19.77 -0.13
N THR A 220 -14.68 -19.92 1.02
CA THR A 220 -14.38 -20.99 1.98
C THR A 220 -15.62 -21.73 2.45
N TRP A 221 -15.46 -23.01 2.83
CA TRP A 221 -16.39 -23.76 3.65
C TRP A 221 -15.81 -23.81 5.07
N GLY A 222 -16.44 -23.10 6.01
CA GLY A 222 -15.81 -22.81 7.28
C GLY A 222 -14.49 -22.06 7.08
N ASN A 223 -13.40 -22.66 7.54
CA ASN A 223 -12.04 -22.10 7.40
C ASN A 223 -11.25 -22.73 6.24
N THR A 224 -11.84 -23.60 5.42
CA THR A 224 -11.13 -24.30 4.35
C THR A 224 -11.46 -23.68 3.00
N PRO A 225 -10.47 -23.28 2.18
CA PRO A 225 -10.72 -22.82 0.82
C PRO A 225 -11.43 -23.87 -0.03
N THR A 226 -12.37 -23.44 -0.89
CA THR A 226 -13.06 -24.32 -1.82
C THR A 226 -12.08 -25.00 -2.78
N LYS A 227 -12.47 -26.12 -3.41
CA LYS A 227 -11.64 -26.83 -4.41
C LYS A 227 -11.19 -25.92 -5.55
N GLU A 228 -12.04 -25.01 -5.97
CA GLU A 228 -11.73 -24.02 -7.00
C GLU A 228 -10.62 -23.07 -6.52
N VAL A 229 -10.75 -22.49 -5.32
CA VAL A 229 -9.72 -21.62 -4.75
C VAL A 229 -8.40 -22.38 -4.61
N GLN A 230 -8.42 -23.61 -4.09
CA GLN A 230 -7.21 -24.45 -3.96
C GLN A 230 -6.55 -24.74 -5.32
N PHE A 231 -7.34 -24.89 -6.39
CA PHE A 231 -6.79 -25.05 -7.74
C PHE A 231 -6.00 -23.80 -8.16
N TYR A 232 -6.56 -22.58 -8.03
CA TYR A 232 -5.86 -21.36 -8.37
C TYR A 232 -4.68 -21.06 -7.45
N MET A 233 -4.75 -21.42 -6.19
CA MET A 233 -3.60 -21.33 -5.26
C MET A 233 -2.41 -22.14 -5.80
N ARG A 234 -2.63 -23.39 -6.25
CA ARG A 234 -1.57 -24.23 -6.85
C ARG A 234 -1.00 -23.64 -8.12
N GLU A 235 -1.86 -23.09 -8.99
CA GLU A 235 -1.42 -22.45 -10.24
C GLU A 235 -0.54 -21.21 -9.98
N VAL A 236 -0.90 -20.40 -9.01
CA VAL A 236 -0.10 -19.21 -8.61
C VAL A 236 1.20 -19.64 -7.94
N GLN A 237 1.16 -20.65 -7.05
CA GLN A 237 2.37 -21.20 -6.43
C GLN A 237 3.38 -21.66 -7.48
N ARG A 238 2.92 -22.39 -8.51
CA ARG A 238 3.80 -22.85 -9.60
C ARG A 238 4.50 -21.67 -10.31
N VAL A 239 3.78 -20.59 -10.57
CA VAL A 239 4.38 -19.37 -11.17
C VAL A 239 5.47 -18.77 -10.27
N CYS A 240 5.23 -18.73 -8.95
CA CYS A 240 6.22 -18.24 -7.99
C CYS A 240 7.46 -19.15 -7.96
N ASP A 241 7.27 -20.46 -7.93
CA ASP A 241 8.35 -21.45 -7.92
C ASP A 241 9.22 -21.35 -9.20
N GLU A 242 8.58 -21.20 -10.36
CA GLU A 242 9.28 -20.99 -11.64
C GLU A 242 10.09 -19.67 -11.65
N ALA A 243 9.55 -18.60 -11.06
CA ALA A 243 10.24 -17.32 -10.96
C ALA A 243 11.45 -17.40 -10.03
N ALA A 244 11.31 -18.08 -8.88
CA ALA A 244 12.38 -18.31 -7.91
C ALA A 244 13.49 -19.18 -8.49
N GLN A 245 13.18 -20.26 -9.22
CA GLN A 245 14.15 -21.13 -9.86
C GLN A 245 15.04 -20.40 -10.87
N LYS A 246 14.50 -19.45 -11.59
CA LYS A 246 15.24 -18.60 -12.53
C LYS A 246 16.14 -17.59 -11.82
N ARG A 247 16.20 -17.60 -10.47
CA ARG A 247 16.92 -16.64 -9.60
C ARG A 247 16.68 -15.18 -9.98
N ALA A 248 15.50 -14.91 -10.53
CA ALA A 248 15.20 -13.60 -11.08
C ALA A 248 14.58 -12.67 -10.04
N ILE A 249 13.83 -13.22 -9.06
CA ILE A 249 13.01 -12.46 -8.11
C ILE A 249 12.82 -13.29 -6.84
N ASP A 250 12.91 -12.63 -5.67
CA ASP A 250 12.54 -13.22 -4.37
C ASP A 250 11.01 -13.10 -4.18
N ALA A 251 10.27 -14.01 -4.81
CA ALA A 251 8.82 -14.04 -4.81
C ALA A 251 8.29 -15.31 -4.14
N THR A 252 7.37 -15.15 -3.19
CA THR A 252 6.78 -16.26 -2.44
C THR A 252 5.25 -16.17 -2.46
N PHE A 253 4.59 -17.28 -2.73
CA PHE A 253 3.15 -17.39 -2.52
C PHE A 253 2.87 -17.71 -1.06
N PHE A 254 2.16 -16.81 -0.37
CA PHE A 254 1.83 -16.93 1.04
C PHE A 254 0.71 -17.97 1.27
N LYS A 255 0.79 -18.68 2.37
CA LYS A 255 -0.26 -19.63 2.80
C LYS A 255 -1.49 -18.89 3.32
N SER A 256 -1.30 -17.69 3.87
CA SER A 256 -2.37 -16.81 4.31
C SER A 256 -3.25 -16.38 3.14
N TYR A 257 -4.53 -16.31 3.38
CA TYR A 257 -5.51 -15.80 2.42
C TYR A 257 -6.57 -14.95 3.14
N ILE A 258 -7.15 -14.02 2.41
CA ILE A 258 -8.25 -13.19 2.92
C ILE A 258 -9.57 -13.77 2.40
N ARG A 259 -10.44 -14.14 3.32
CA ARG A 259 -11.75 -14.72 2.98
C ARG A 259 -12.67 -13.67 2.35
N GLU A 260 -13.48 -14.10 1.38
CA GLU A 260 -14.51 -13.25 0.82
C GLU A 260 -15.63 -13.01 1.86
N ARG A 261 -15.83 -11.78 2.26
CA ARG A 261 -16.90 -11.35 3.18
C ARG A 261 -17.47 -10.00 2.74
N VAL A 262 -18.79 -9.88 2.82
CA VAL A 262 -19.48 -8.62 2.45
C VAL A 262 -19.03 -7.46 3.34
N GLY A 263 -18.80 -7.72 4.63
CA GLY A 263 -18.35 -6.72 5.59
C GLY A 263 -17.00 -6.09 5.26
N ILE A 264 -16.08 -6.82 4.60
CA ILE A 264 -14.78 -6.26 4.19
C ILE A 264 -14.96 -5.09 3.21
N LYS A 265 -15.95 -5.15 2.32
CA LYS A 265 -16.24 -4.05 1.38
C LYS A 265 -16.68 -2.78 2.10
N ARG A 266 -17.32 -2.92 3.27
CA ARG A 266 -17.80 -1.81 4.11
C ARG A 266 -16.76 -1.35 5.13
N ALA A 267 -15.69 -2.11 5.33
CA ALA A 267 -14.68 -1.79 6.34
C ALA A 267 -14.06 -0.41 6.15
N ILE A 268 -13.83 0.00 4.90
CA ILE A 268 -13.23 1.30 4.58
C ILE A 268 -14.21 2.45 4.84
N THR A 269 -15.52 2.22 4.61
CA THR A 269 -16.56 3.27 4.72
C THR A 269 -17.20 3.34 6.12
N GLY A 270 -16.54 2.81 7.16
CA GLY A 270 -16.92 3.08 8.55
C GLY A 270 -17.26 1.88 9.41
N GLY A 271 -17.46 0.72 8.82
CA GLY A 271 -17.83 -0.47 9.59
C GLY A 271 -16.68 -1.13 10.38
N GLY A 272 -15.45 -0.67 10.21
CA GLY A 272 -14.26 -1.38 10.72
C GLY A 272 -14.07 -2.76 10.08
N VAL A 273 -12.96 -3.42 10.37
CA VAL A 273 -12.71 -4.78 9.86
C VAL A 273 -13.57 -5.78 10.62
N PRO A 274 -14.40 -6.60 9.93
CA PRO A 274 -15.25 -7.60 10.59
C PRO A 274 -14.43 -8.55 11.47
N ALA A 275 -14.90 -8.79 12.69
CA ALA A 275 -14.18 -9.61 13.67
C ALA A 275 -13.78 -11.00 13.15
N GLU A 276 -14.63 -11.60 12.29
CA GLU A 276 -14.36 -12.92 11.69
C GLU A 276 -13.18 -12.95 10.71
N VAL A 277 -12.69 -11.80 10.22
CA VAL A 277 -11.55 -11.73 9.28
C VAL A 277 -10.34 -11.00 9.86
N VAL A 278 -10.40 -10.47 11.06
CA VAL A 278 -9.24 -9.87 11.74
C VAL A 278 -8.07 -10.84 11.76
N GLY A 279 -8.34 -12.11 12.08
CA GLY A 279 -7.33 -13.16 12.08
C GLY A 279 -6.68 -13.42 10.72
N ASP A 280 -7.39 -13.19 9.61
CA ASP A 280 -6.83 -13.35 8.26
C ASP A 280 -5.73 -12.31 8.02
N PHE A 281 -5.98 -11.04 8.40
CA PHE A 281 -4.99 -9.96 8.27
C PHE A 281 -3.83 -10.10 9.24
N GLN A 282 -4.08 -10.57 10.47
CA GLN A 282 -3.01 -10.86 11.43
C GLN A 282 -2.11 -11.99 10.95
N ASN A 283 -2.68 -13.03 10.31
CA ASN A 283 -1.91 -14.12 9.70
C ASN A 283 -1.08 -13.62 8.54
N LEU A 284 -1.68 -12.81 7.66
CA LEU A 284 -0.98 -12.19 6.53
C LEU A 284 0.21 -11.34 7.03
N TRP A 285 0.00 -10.50 8.03
CA TRP A 285 1.08 -9.71 8.63
C TRP A 285 2.20 -10.57 9.21
N ARG A 286 1.86 -11.62 9.95
CA ARG A 286 2.83 -12.53 10.53
C ARG A 286 3.72 -13.18 9.46
N GLU A 287 3.11 -13.59 8.34
CA GLU A 287 3.81 -14.16 7.19
C GLU A 287 4.69 -13.12 6.49
N CYS A 288 4.21 -11.86 6.34
CA CYS A 288 5.03 -10.76 5.85
C CYS A 288 6.29 -10.54 6.69
N VAL A 289 6.13 -10.45 8.02
CA VAL A 289 7.27 -10.23 8.94
C VAL A 289 8.24 -11.41 8.90
N GLN A 290 7.73 -12.64 8.90
CA GLN A 290 8.56 -13.83 8.80
C GLN A 290 9.34 -13.90 7.48
N PHE A 291 8.73 -13.49 6.39
CA PHE A 291 9.38 -13.43 5.07
C PHE A 291 10.44 -12.32 4.99
N LEU A 292 10.23 -11.20 5.67
CA LEU A 292 11.20 -10.11 5.73
C LEU A 292 12.42 -10.44 6.60
N GLY A 293 12.26 -11.26 7.62
CA GLY A 293 13.36 -11.70 8.53
C GLY A 293 13.40 -10.89 9.80
#